data_94b5dc42db5aa58695894f7079d0d2b9
#
_entry.id   94b5dc42db5aa58695894f7079d0d2b9
#
_cell.length_a   1.000
_cell.length_b   1.000
_cell.length_c   1.000
_cell.angle_alpha   90.00
_cell.angle_beta   90.00
_cell.angle_gamma   90.00
#
_symmetry.space_group_name_H-M   'P 1'
#
loop_
_entity.id
_entity.type
_entity.pdbx_description
1 polymer ?
#
loop_
_entity_poly.entity_id
_entity_poly.type
_entity_poly.pdbx_seq_one_letter_code
_entity_poly.pdbx_strand_id
1 'polypeptide(L)'
;MKTYFVLRGGNEHLAEGELKALLEVYSPHASLECYTMICSSTAGLDVAAKIMRRAGFIKESGLLLGVYSAYSLTGAKEVAEVVGDRVIHLSVYKSTVSSRAVKEFLDAVGLKQGTRIGEEKRLIFSSGLVFVGIKKYVQSRKSMLIRTKNMPFKRSIALTPDIARVLINLSRAREGEVLLDPFAGTGVIL
;
A
#
# COMPACT_ATOMS: atom_id res chain seq x y z
N MET A 1 -13.93 -10.69 3.41
CA MET A 1 -13.24 -9.53 3.97
C MET A 1 -12.19 -9.11 2.97
N LYS A 2 -12.14 -7.81 2.56
CA LYS A 2 -11.13 -7.33 1.60
C LYS A 2 -10.02 -6.58 2.34
N THR A 3 -8.82 -6.59 1.77
CA THR A 3 -7.68 -5.78 2.23
C THR A 3 -7.36 -4.72 1.19
N TYR A 4 -6.77 -3.61 1.62
CA TYR A 4 -6.20 -2.61 0.73
C TYR A 4 -4.68 -2.55 0.86
N PHE A 5 -4.03 -2.11 -0.21
CA PHE A 5 -2.59 -1.87 -0.29
C PHE A 5 -2.36 -0.52 -0.94
N VAL A 6 -1.57 0.34 -0.30
CA VAL A 6 -1.14 1.61 -0.88
C VAL A 6 0.26 1.43 -1.45
N LEU A 7 0.38 1.68 -2.74
CA LEU A 7 1.63 1.56 -3.47
C LEU A 7 2.52 2.80 -3.22
N ARG A 8 3.83 2.66 -3.40
CA ARG A 8 4.75 3.79 -3.40
C ARG A 8 4.78 4.44 -4.79
N GLY A 9 4.79 5.79 -4.80
CA GLY A 9 4.99 6.55 -6.03
C GLY A 9 6.40 6.40 -6.59
N GLY A 10 6.51 6.61 -7.91
CA GLY A 10 7.77 6.54 -8.65
C GLY A 10 7.72 5.56 -9.81
N ASN A 11 7.25 4.35 -9.59
CA ASN A 11 6.96 3.37 -10.63
C ASN A 11 5.76 2.50 -10.21
N GLU A 12 4.57 2.93 -10.61
CA GLU A 12 3.30 2.30 -10.22
C GLU A 12 3.18 0.88 -10.78
N HIS A 13 3.56 0.66 -12.03
CA HIS A 13 3.51 -0.66 -12.67
C HIS A 13 4.43 -1.68 -11.98
N LEU A 14 5.61 -1.22 -11.57
CA LEU A 14 6.53 -2.09 -10.84
C LEU A 14 5.99 -2.45 -9.44
N ALA A 15 5.37 -1.49 -8.76
CA ALA A 15 4.75 -1.71 -7.45
C ALA A 15 3.52 -2.63 -7.54
N GLU A 16 2.70 -2.47 -8.59
CA GLU A 16 1.56 -3.36 -8.87
C GLU A 16 2.05 -4.78 -9.22
N GLY A 17 3.08 -4.89 -10.08
CA GLY A 17 3.70 -6.15 -10.43
C GLY A 17 4.26 -6.89 -9.21
N GLU A 18 4.93 -6.16 -8.30
CA GLU A 18 5.39 -6.71 -7.02
C GLU A 18 4.24 -7.26 -6.17
N LEU A 19 3.17 -6.47 -6.00
CA LEU A 19 2.01 -6.89 -5.23
C LEU A 19 1.36 -8.14 -5.81
N LYS A 20 1.20 -8.19 -7.14
CA LYS A 20 0.67 -9.34 -7.85
C LYS A 20 1.53 -10.59 -7.64
N ALA A 21 2.84 -10.47 -7.80
CA ALA A 21 3.78 -11.58 -7.58
C ALA A 21 3.72 -12.11 -6.14
N LEU A 22 3.64 -11.22 -5.15
CA LEU A 22 3.51 -11.61 -3.74
C LEU A 22 2.16 -12.28 -3.43
N LEU A 23 1.07 -11.81 -4.05
CA LEU A 23 -0.24 -12.48 -3.92
C LEU A 23 -0.21 -13.86 -4.55
N GLU A 24 0.39 -14.05 -5.72
CA GLU A 24 0.54 -15.36 -6.35
C GLU A 24 1.32 -16.36 -5.46
N VAL A 25 2.29 -15.87 -4.68
CA VAL A 25 3.05 -16.70 -3.72
C VAL A 25 2.23 -17.07 -2.49
N TYR A 26 1.51 -16.10 -1.89
CA TYR A 26 0.89 -16.28 -0.57
C TYR A 26 -0.61 -16.59 -0.61
N SER A 27 -1.29 -16.21 -1.68
CA SER A 27 -2.75 -16.40 -1.85
C SER A 27 -3.13 -16.39 -3.33
N PRO A 28 -2.79 -17.46 -4.09
CA PRO A 28 -2.89 -17.50 -5.56
C PRO A 28 -4.31 -17.33 -6.09
N HIS A 29 -5.32 -17.57 -5.26
CA HIS A 29 -6.74 -17.42 -5.62
C HIS A 29 -7.35 -16.06 -5.22
N ALA A 30 -6.54 -15.16 -4.59
CA ALA A 30 -7.03 -13.84 -4.22
C ALA A 30 -7.18 -12.95 -5.46
N SER A 31 -8.30 -12.23 -5.55
CA SER A 31 -8.49 -11.20 -6.56
C SER A 31 -7.62 -9.98 -6.24
N LEU A 32 -7.23 -9.24 -7.27
CA LEU A 32 -6.52 -7.97 -7.17
C LEU A 32 -7.14 -6.96 -8.13
N GLU A 33 -7.53 -5.82 -7.61
CA GLU A 33 -8.06 -4.67 -8.36
C GLU A 33 -7.24 -3.43 -7.97
N CYS A 34 -6.61 -2.77 -8.95
CA CYS A 34 -5.75 -1.61 -8.70
C CYS A 34 -6.33 -0.32 -9.31
N TYR A 35 -6.19 0.79 -8.57
CA TYR A 35 -6.68 2.12 -8.89
C TYR A 35 -5.55 3.12 -8.64
N THR A 36 -4.70 3.30 -9.62
CA THR A 36 -3.48 4.14 -9.56
C THR A 36 -2.56 3.73 -8.39
N MET A 37 -2.73 4.33 -7.21
CA MET A 37 -1.84 4.16 -6.05
C MET A 37 -2.41 3.26 -4.96
N ILE A 38 -3.62 2.74 -5.14
CA ILE A 38 -4.27 1.85 -4.18
C ILE A 38 -4.79 0.62 -4.89
N CYS A 39 -4.55 -0.54 -4.28
CA CYS A 39 -5.11 -1.80 -4.75
C CYS A 39 -5.96 -2.42 -3.65
N SER A 40 -7.04 -3.12 -4.05
CA SER A 40 -7.85 -3.96 -3.18
C SER A 40 -7.68 -5.43 -3.52
N SER A 41 -7.75 -6.29 -2.52
CA SER A 41 -7.64 -7.74 -2.69
C SER A 41 -8.56 -8.49 -1.75
N THR A 42 -8.97 -9.70 -2.15
CA THR A 42 -9.71 -10.63 -1.28
C THR A 42 -8.79 -11.41 -0.33
N ALA A 43 -7.46 -11.20 -0.39
CA ALA A 43 -6.52 -11.78 0.56
C ALA A 43 -6.79 -11.33 2.00
N GLY A 44 -6.58 -12.21 2.97
CA GLY A 44 -6.74 -11.92 4.39
C GLY A 44 -5.64 -11.02 4.98
N LEU A 45 -5.85 -10.51 6.19
CA LEU A 45 -4.87 -9.66 6.89
C LEU A 45 -3.57 -10.41 7.23
N ASP A 46 -3.61 -11.72 7.44
CA ASP A 46 -2.44 -12.57 7.64
C ASP A 46 -1.53 -12.59 6.40
N VAL A 47 -2.14 -12.69 5.21
CA VAL A 47 -1.45 -12.59 3.92
C VAL A 47 -0.88 -11.19 3.74
N ALA A 48 -1.68 -10.15 4.04
CA ALA A 48 -1.23 -8.76 3.99
C ALA A 48 0.00 -8.52 4.89
N ALA A 49 0.03 -9.11 6.08
CA ALA A 49 1.19 -9.05 6.97
C ALA A 49 2.46 -9.68 6.36
N LYS A 50 2.33 -10.85 5.71
CA LYS A 50 3.43 -11.52 5.01
C LYS A 50 3.94 -10.66 3.85
N ILE A 51 3.03 -10.11 3.04
CA ILE A 51 3.35 -9.21 1.93
C ILE A 51 4.11 -7.98 2.45
N MET A 52 3.61 -7.30 3.49
CA MET A 52 4.22 -6.08 4.03
C MET A 52 5.62 -6.29 4.60
N ARG A 53 5.96 -7.49 5.07
CA ARG A 53 7.33 -7.82 5.52
C ARG A 53 8.33 -7.92 4.37
N ARG A 54 7.89 -8.38 3.20
CA ARG A 54 8.74 -8.59 2.02
C ARG A 54 8.77 -7.41 1.06
N ALA A 55 7.66 -6.68 0.95
CA ALA A 55 7.48 -5.66 -0.06
C ALA A 55 8.57 -4.58 -0.06
N GLY A 56 8.96 -4.14 -1.25
CA GLY A 56 9.82 -2.98 -1.51
C GLY A 56 8.99 -1.72 -1.79
N PHE A 57 7.98 -1.83 -2.62
CA PHE A 57 7.20 -0.69 -3.15
C PHE A 57 5.75 -0.62 -2.63
N ILE A 58 5.43 -1.30 -1.55
CA ILE A 58 4.15 -1.15 -0.86
C ILE A 58 4.36 -0.32 0.42
N LYS A 59 3.60 0.76 0.60
CA LYS A 59 3.74 1.73 1.69
C LYS A 59 2.99 1.31 2.94
N GLU A 60 1.74 0.93 2.79
CA GLU A 60 0.86 0.51 3.88
C GLU A 60 -0.20 -0.47 3.40
N SER A 61 -0.78 -1.19 4.33
CA SER A 61 -1.90 -2.09 4.09
C SER A 61 -2.83 -2.15 5.30
N GLY A 62 -4.07 -2.55 5.06
CA GLY A 62 -5.06 -2.69 6.10
C GLY A 62 -6.36 -3.31 5.63
N LEU A 63 -7.34 -3.29 6.52
CA LEU A 63 -8.69 -3.75 6.24
C LEU A 63 -9.42 -2.73 5.37
N LEU A 64 -10.02 -3.17 4.27
CA LEU A 64 -10.91 -2.35 3.45
C LEU A 64 -12.35 -2.48 3.97
N LEU A 65 -12.94 -1.37 4.36
CA LEU A 65 -14.33 -1.30 4.83
C LEU A 65 -15.32 -1.03 3.70
N GLY A 66 -14.92 -0.20 2.71
CA GLY A 66 -15.75 0.13 1.57
C GLY A 66 -15.04 0.98 0.53
N VAL A 67 -15.64 1.07 -0.65
CA VAL A 67 -15.19 1.92 -1.77
C VAL A 67 -16.42 2.69 -2.27
N TYR A 68 -16.30 3.99 -2.36
CA TYR A 68 -17.40 4.90 -2.66
C TYR A 68 -17.00 5.91 -3.74
N SER A 69 -17.96 6.50 -4.43
CA SER A 69 -17.67 7.58 -5.36
C SER A 69 -17.35 8.88 -4.61
N ALA A 70 -16.26 9.53 -4.99
CA ALA A 70 -15.84 10.82 -4.42
C ALA A 70 -16.76 11.99 -4.80
N TYR A 71 -17.64 11.78 -5.78
CA TYR A 71 -18.56 12.80 -6.30
C TYR A 71 -20.02 12.56 -5.90
N SER A 72 -20.31 11.57 -5.07
CA SER A 72 -21.66 11.19 -4.67
C SER A 72 -21.97 11.64 -3.25
N LEU A 73 -23.04 12.43 -3.09
CA LEU A 73 -23.59 12.79 -1.77
C LEU A 73 -24.11 11.57 -1.02
N THR A 74 -24.64 10.56 -1.74
CA THR A 74 -25.03 9.28 -1.14
C THR A 74 -23.81 8.55 -0.62
N GLY A 75 -22.72 8.48 -1.41
CA GLY A 75 -21.46 7.91 -0.97
C GLY A 75 -20.88 8.63 0.26
N ALA A 76 -21.01 9.95 0.35
CA ALA A 76 -20.58 10.69 1.53
C ALA A 76 -21.38 10.29 2.79
N LYS A 77 -22.70 10.10 2.70
CA LYS A 77 -23.54 9.64 3.82
C LYS A 77 -23.15 8.22 4.26
N GLU A 78 -22.98 7.31 3.32
CA GLU A 78 -22.54 5.93 3.62
C GLU A 78 -21.16 5.91 4.29
N VAL A 79 -20.23 6.76 3.83
CA VAL A 79 -18.93 6.93 4.49
C VAL A 79 -19.10 7.45 5.92
N ALA A 80 -19.99 8.41 6.15
CA ALA A 80 -20.25 8.94 7.49
C ALA A 80 -20.73 7.83 8.46
N GLU A 81 -21.62 6.96 8.01
CA GLU A 81 -22.11 5.82 8.79
C GLU A 81 -20.98 4.82 9.12
N VAL A 82 -20.14 4.47 8.13
CA VAL A 82 -19.03 3.52 8.31
C VAL A 82 -17.95 4.09 9.22
N VAL A 83 -17.73 5.40 9.14
CA VAL A 83 -16.68 6.06 9.91
C VAL A 83 -17.13 6.40 11.32
N GLY A 84 -18.41 6.80 11.51
CA GLY A 84 -18.96 7.29 12.77
C GLY A 84 -18.23 8.56 13.27
N ASP A 85 -18.41 8.91 14.55
CA ASP A 85 -17.83 10.12 15.17
C ASP A 85 -16.31 10.06 15.41
N ARG A 86 -15.60 9.16 14.76
CA ARG A 86 -14.19 8.89 15.03
C ARG A 86 -13.27 9.67 14.11
N VAL A 87 -12.15 10.07 14.67
CA VAL A 87 -11.05 10.76 13.99
C VAL A 87 -10.44 9.93 12.85
N ILE A 88 -10.21 10.58 11.69
CA ILE A 88 -9.77 9.92 10.47
C ILE A 88 -8.45 10.52 10.01
N HIS A 89 -7.61 9.67 9.49
CA HIS A 89 -6.44 10.10 8.77
C HIS A 89 -6.73 10.17 7.26
N LEU A 90 -6.74 11.39 6.72
CA LEU A 90 -6.96 11.65 5.30
C LEU A 90 -5.67 11.43 4.51
N SER A 91 -5.78 10.72 3.40
CA SER A 91 -4.73 10.63 2.38
C SER A 91 -5.31 10.86 1.00
N VAL A 92 -4.70 11.75 0.22
CA VAL A 92 -5.08 12.01 -1.18
C VAL A 92 -3.91 11.62 -2.05
N TYR A 93 -4.12 10.64 -2.94
CA TYR A 93 -3.08 10.13 -3.83
C TYR A 93 -3.46 10.39 -5.28
N LYS A 94 -2.54 11.03 -6.06
CA LYS A 94 -2.61 11.26 -7.52
C LYS A 94 -4.04 11.14 -8.10
N SER A 95 -4.95 11.82 -7.46
CA SER A 95 -6.37 11.68 -7.70
C SER A 95 -6.78 12.59 -8.85
N THR A 96 -7.66 12.13 -9.71
CA THR A 96 -8.42 12.98 -10.61
C THR A 96 -9.46 13.82 -9.86
N VAL A 97 -9.64 13.57 -8.56
CA VAL A 97 -10.54 14.33 -7.69
C VAL A 97 -9.89 15.67 -7.35
N SER A 98 -10.56 16.78 -7.67
CA SER A 98 -10.06 18.10 -7.34
C SER A 98 -10.07 18.35 -5.83
N SER A 99 -9.18 19.22 -5.36
CA SER A 99 -9.14 19.62 -3.93
C SER A 99 -10.48 20.18 -3.45
N ARG A 100 -11.24 20.83 -4.34
CA ARG A 100 -12.60 21.32 -4.07
C ARG A 100 -13.56 20.16 -3.81
N ALA A 101 -13.58 19.14 -4.68
CA ALA A 101 -14.46 17.98 -4.51
C ALA A 101 -14.11 17.19 -3.23
N VAL A 102 -12.81 17.04 -2.90
CA VAL A 102 -12.39 16.43 -1.63
C VAL A 102 -12.94 17.21 -0.44
N LYS A 103 -12.87 18.56 -0.47
CA LYS A 103 -13.39 19.40 0.60
C LYS A 103 -14.91 19.28 0.72
N GLU A 104 -15.64 19.40 -0.38
CA GLU A 104 -17.10 19.25 -0.43
C GLU A 104 -17.54 17.88 0.10
N PHE A 105 -16.82 16.82 -0.26
CA PHE A 105 -17.07 15.46 0.25
C PHE A 105 -16.86 15.40 1.77
N LEU A 106 -15.74 15.91 2.29
CA LEU A 106 -15.45 15.91 3.73
C LEU A 106 -16.46 16.74 4.53
N ASP A 107 -16.87 17.88 4.01
CA ASP A 107 -17.90 18.73 4.62
C ASP A 107 -19.26 17.98 4.66
N ALA A 108 -19.61 17.27 3.58
CA ALA A 108 -20.83 16.46 3.52
C ALA A 108 -20.81 15.24 4.48
N VAL A 109 -19.63 14.68 4.73
CA VAL A 109 -19.45 13.59 5.71
C VAL A 109 -19.45 14.11 7.15
N GLY A 110 -19.27 15.42 7.35
CA GLY A 110 -19.17 16.03 8.70
C GLY A 110 -17.87 15.70 9.45
N LEU A 111 -16.81 15.34 8.71
CA LEU A 111 -15.56 14.88 9.30
C LEU A 111 -14.59 16.03 9.52
N LYS A 112 -14.12 16.16 10.77
CA LYS A 112 -13.01 17.05 11.10
C LYS A 112 -11.69 16.27 11.05
N GLN A 113 -10.67 16.83 10.39
CA GLN A 113 -9.30 16.34 10.54
C GLN A 113 -8.89 16.50 12.02
N GLY A 114 -8.50 15.43 12.65
CA GLY A 114 -8.17 15.46 14.07
C GLY A 114 -7.02 14.54 14.46
N THR A 115 -6.52 14.78 15.64
CA THR A 115 -5.41 14.10 16.29
C THR A 115 -5.77 12.67 16.69
N ARG A 116 -4.78 11.79 16.62
CA ARG A 116 -4.81 10.34 16.85
C ARG A 116 -5.34 9.94 18.23
N ILE A 117 -6.47 9.25 18.28
CA ILE A 117 -6.79 8.35 19.40
C ILE A 117 -7.62 7.19 18.83
N GLY A 118 -7.10 5.93 18.86
CA GLY A 118 -7.83 4.73 18.46
C GLY A 118 -7.38 4.10 17.15
N GLU A 119 -8.21 3.23 16.59
CA GLU A 119 -7.95 2.60 15.29
C GLU A 119 -7.76 3.65 14.20
N GLU A 120 -6.64 3.57 13.47
CA GLU A 120 -6.35 4.53 12.40
C GLU A 120 -7.24 4.28 11.17
N LYS A 121 -8.44 4.85 11.16
CA LYS A 121 -9.29 4.86 9.98
C LYS A 121 -8.66 5.73 8.91
N ARG A 122 -8.70 5.25 7.69
CA ARG A 122 -8.16 5.92 6.51
C ARG A 122 -9.26 6.25 5.52
N LEU A 123 -9.26 7.49 5.04
CA LEU A 123 -9.91 7.86 3.79
C LEU A 123 -8.83 8.10 2.74
N ILE A 124 -8.88 7.35 1.66
CA ILE A 124 -7.88 7.41 0.59
C ILE A 124 -8.60 7.74 -0.70
N PHE A 125 -8.35 8.93 -1.25
CA PHE A 125 -8.91 9.37 -2.53
C PHE A 125 -7.98 8.96 -3.66
N SER A 126 -8.50 8.21 -4.63
CA SER A 126 -7.78 7.81 -5.84
C SER A 126 -8.75 7.51 -6.97
N SER A 127 -8.44 7.94 -8.21
CA SER A 127 -9.22 7.62 -9.42
C SER A 127 -10.72 7.93 -9.31
N GLY A 128 -11.09 9.05 -8.66
CA GLY A 128 -12.50 9.43 -8.47
C GLY A 128 -13.25 8.64 -7.40
N LEU A 129 -12.56 7.76 -6.67
CA LEU A 129 -13.10 6.92 -5.61
C LEU A 129 -12.56 7.32 -4.24
N VAL A 130 -13.31 6.97 -3.20
CA VAL A 130 -12.91 7.05 -1.79
C VAL A 130 -12.85 5.64 -1.21
N PHE A 131 -11.67 5.23 -0.79
CA PHE A 131 -11.44 3.97 -0.09
C PHE A 131 -11.47 4.24 1.40
N VAL A 132 -12.34 3.55 2.11
CA VAL A 132 -12.46 3.61 3.57
C VAL A 132 -11.81 2.37 4.14
N GLY A 133 -10.84 2.54 5.03
CA GLY A 133 -10.11 1.40 5.59
C GLY A 133 -9.57 1.64 6.99
N ILE A 134 -9.12 0.56 7.61
CA ILE A 134 -8.39 0.57 8.88
C ILE A 134 -6.96 0.15 8.61
N LYS A 135 -6.01 1.06 8.86
CA LYS A 135 -4.59 0.79 8.69
C LYS A 135 -4.11 -0.24 9.71
N LYS A 136 -3.44 -1.28 9.24
CA LYS A 136 -2.86 -2.33 10.10
C LYS A 136 -1.35 -2.41 9.98
N TYR A 137 -0.80 -2.24 8.77
CA TYR A 137 0.63 -2.42 8.50
C TYR A 137 1.22 -1.22 7.77
N VAL A 138 2.40 -0.80 8.18
CA VAL A 138 3.19 0.27 7.53
C VAL A 138 4.62 -0.21 7.33
N GLN A 139 5.15 0.02 6.15
CA GLN A 139 6.54 -0.29 5.86
C GLN A 139 7.47 0.85 6.30
N SER A 140 8.44 0.53 7.15
CA SER A 140 9.46 1.48 7.58
C SER A 140 10.66 1.48 6.62
N ARG A 141 10.92 2.61 5.95
CA ARG A 141 12.14 2.80 5.15
C ARG A 141 13.42 2.78 5.99
N LYS A 142 13.33 3.23 7.24
CA LYS A 142 14.51 3.34 8.12
C LYS A 142 15.20 1.98 8.32
N SER A 143 14.43 0.91 8.52
CA SER A 143 14.98 -0.43 8.73
C SER A 143 15.69 -1.00 7.49
N MET A 144 15.25 -0.63 6.28
CA MET A 144 15.90 -1.04 5.03
C MET A 144 17.23 -0.29 4.81
N LEU A 145 17.25 1.03 5.07
CA LEU A 145 18.44 1.85 4.89
C LEU A 145 19.56 1.51 5.87
N ILE A 146 19.24 1.04 7.08
CA ILE A 146 20.24 0.65 8.08
C ILE A 146 21.05 -0.56 7.59
N ARG A 147 20.38 -1.55 6.98
CA ARG A 147 21.08 -2.76 6.46
C ARG A 147 22.11 -2.41 5.39
N THR A 148 21.77 -1.51 4.46
CA THR A 148 22.72 -1.09 3.41
C THR A 148 23.83 -0.18 3.88
N LYS A 149 23.64 0.55 4.99
CA LYS A 149 24.73 1.37 5.58
C LYS A 149 25.88 0.50 6.08
N ASN A 150 25.60 -0.73 6.49
CA ASN A 150 26.58 -1.65 7.06
C ASN A 150 27.19 -2.60 6.02
N MET A 151 26.88 -2.48 4.73
CA MET A 151 27.52 -3.27 3.68
C MET A 151 29.00 -2.92 3.54
N PRO A 152 29.89 -3.93 3.45
CA PRO A 152 31.35 -3.71 3.39
C PRO A 152 31.79 -3.00 2.10
N PHE A 153 31.05 -3.19 1.01
CA PHE A 153 31.33 -2.59 -0.29
C PHE A 153 30.14 -1.77 -0.78
N LYS A 154 30.38 -0.47 -1.07
CA LYS A 154 29.39 0.44 -1.65
C LYS A 154 29.90 0.97 -2.97
N ARG A 155 29.06 0.89 -4.01
CA ARG A 155 29.28 1.58 -5.28
C ARG A 155 28.08 2.49 -5.56
N SER A 156 28.33 3.63 -6.21
CA SER A 156 27.29 4.61 -6.57
C SER A 156 26.22 4.05 -7.49
N ILE A 157 26.53 2.97 -8.23
CA ILE A 157 25.64 2.26 -9.16
C ILE A 157 24.93 1.07 -8.53
N ALA A 158 25.07 0.85 -7.21
CA ALA A 158 24.39 -0.26 -6.53
C ALA A 158 22.88 -0.05 -6.51
N LEU A 159 22.11 -1.14 -6.68
CA LEU A 159 20.66 -1.12 -6.54
C LEU A 159 20.24 -0.60 -5.17
N THR A 160 19.13 0.12 -5.12
CA THR A 160 18.54 0.46 -3.82
C THR A 160 17.90 -0.78 -3.19
N PRO A 161 17.87 -0.88 -1.85
CA PRO A 161 17.26 -2.05 -1.17
C PRO A 161 15.80 -2.27 -1.54
N ASP A 162 15.07 -1.19 -1.81
CA ASP A 162 13.68 -1.26 -2.21
C ASP A 162 13.56 -1.98 -3.57
N ILE A 163 14.41 -1.62 -4.55
CA ILE A 163 14.43 -2.24 -5.88
C ILE A 163 14.92 -3.70 -5.79
N ALA A 164 15.96 -3.97 -5.01
CA ALA A 164 16.46 -5.34 -4.81
C ALA A 164 15.33 -6.26 -4.29
N ARG A 165 14.55 -5.81 -3.29
CA ARG A 165 13.38 -6.55 -2.79
C ARG A 165 12.33 -6.77 -3.86
N VAL A 166 12.02 -5.74 -4.65
CA VAL A 166 11.05 -5.86 -5.74
C VAL A 166 11.49 -6.92 -6.75
N LEU A 167 12.77 -6.94 -7.15
CA LEU A 167 13.29 -7.94 -8.08
C LEU A 167 13.16 -9.36 -7.53
N ILE A 168 13.52 -9.58 -6.25
CA ILE A 168 13.33 -10.86 -5.57
C ILE A 168 11.84 -11.24 -5.53
N ASN A 169 10.94 -10.31 -5.25
CA ASN A 169 9.52 -10.58 -5.18
C ASN A 169 8.93 -10.90 -6.56
N LEU A 170 9.38 -10.21 -7.61
CA LEU A 170 8.98 -10.48 -8.99
C LEU A 170 9.41 -11.87 -9.49
N SER A 171 10.51 -12.44 -8.96
CA SER A 171 10.91 -13.82 -9.26
C SER A 171 9.97 -14.87 -8.64
N ARG A 172 9.06 -14.45 -7.73
CA ARG A 172 8.15 -15.32 -6.97
C ARG A 172 8.85 -16.35 -6.09
N ALA A 173 10.13 -16.12 -5.76
CA ALA A 173 10.89 -17.00 -4.88
C ALA A 173 10.18 -17.21 -3.54
N ARG A 174 10.11 -18.47 -3.11
CA ARG A 174 9.51 -18.89 -1.84
C ARG A 174 10.59 -19.17 -0.81
N GLU A 175 10.19 -19.22 0.45
CA GLU A 175 11.10 -19.61 1.53
C GLU A 175 11.65 -21.04 1.29
N GLY A 176 12.96 -21.21 1.40
CA GLY A 176 13.66 -22.47 1.13
C GLY A 176 14.09 -22.69 -0.33
N GLU A 177 13.65 -21.83 -1.27
CA GLU A 177 14.13 -21.90 -2.65
C GLU A 177 15.49 -21.20 -2.82
N VAL A 178 16.26 -21.64 -3.82
CA VAL A 178 17.56 -21.04 -4.17
C VAL A 178 17.35 -19.95 -5.21
N LEU A 179 17.85 -18.76 -4.90
CA LEU A 179 17.87 -17.62 -5.84
C LEU A 179 19.31 -17.44 -6.34
N LEU A 180 19.49 -17.47 -7.66
CA LEU A 180 20.77 -17.17 -8.30
C LEU A 180 20.76 -15.77 -8.91
N ASP A 181 21.71 -14.94 -8.50
CA ASP A 181 22.01 -13.66 -9.13
C ASP A 181 23.34 -13.74 -9.86
N PRO A 182 23.36 -13.96 -11.20
CA PRO A 182 24.59 -14.05 -11.97
C PRO A 182 25.35 -12.73 -12.10
N PHE A 183 24.74 -11.62 -11.71
CA PHE A 183 25.30 -10.25 -11.78
C PHE A 183 25.32 -9.57 -10.42
N ALA A 184 25.52 -10.32 -9.34
CA ALA A 184 25.38 -9.90 -7.95
C ALA A 184 26.08 -8.56 -7.58
N GLY A 185 27.15 -8.20 -8.28
CA GLY A 185 27.87 -6.95 -8.06
C GLY A 185 28.34 -6.78 -6.63
N THR A 186 27.71 -5.84 -5.86
CA THR A 186 28.00 -5.62 -4.43
C THR A 186 27.16 -6.50 -3.49
N GLY A 187 26.37 -7.43 -4.00
CA GLY A 187 25.58 -8.36 -3.21
C GLY A 187 24.33 -7.77 -2.55
N VAL A 188 23.74 -6.70 -3.12
CA VAL A 188 22.53 -6.05 -2.54
C VAL A 188 21.31 -6.98 -2.53
N ILE A 189 21.25 -7.95 -3.46
CA ILE A 189 20.17 -8.94 -3.56
C ILE A 189 20.39 -10.10 -2.58
N LEU A 190 21.61 -10.39 -2.22
CA LEU A 190 22.01 -11.43 -1.28
C LEU A 190 21.83 -10.96 0.17
#